data_ce9e9d723fd9ede63dbd6d10fecf37fe
#
_entry.id   ce9e9d723fd9ede63dbd6d10fecf37fe
#
_cell.length_a   1.000
_cell.length_b   1.000
_cell.length_c   1.000
_cell.angle_alpha   90.00
_cell.angle_beta   90.00
_cell.angle_gamma   90.00
#
_symmetry.space_group_name_H-M   'P 1'
#
loop_
_entity.id
_entity.type
_entity.pdbx_description
1 polymer ?
#
loop_
_entity_poly.entity_id
_entity_poly.type
_entity_poly.pdbx_seq_one_letter_code
_entity_poly.pdbx_strand_id
1 'polypeptide(L)'
;MIDMSPNLVLVAVIVVLVTAGVYLVLERSLTRVLIGVILLGNAANLLFLIAGGRAGRPPIVGGAPVEEQADPLPQAMVLTAIVITLATTAFVLAMAYRSWQLHRHDEVQDDIEDRRIARLAARDERATEDADTEDTIDTLDEQAAETRDETDDGEDALPPTPDPLHPADKEDRA
;
A
#
# COMPACT_ATOMS: atom_id res chain seq x y z
N MET A 1 -17.54 -16.37 -41.29
CA MET A 1 -17.50 -16.23 -39.82
C MET A 1 -16.05 -16.19 -39.42
N ILE A 2 -15.60 -15.06 -38.92
CA ILE A 2 -14.25 -14.93 -38.36
C ILE A 2 -14.28 -15.67 -37.01
N ASP A 3 -13.57 -16.77 -36.93
CA ASP A 3 -13.50 -17.57 -35.69
C ASP A 3 -12.55 -16.80 -34.75
N MET A 4 -13.11 -15.94 -33.93
CA MET A 4 -12.42 -15.12 -32.94
C MET A 4 -12.35 -15.85 -31.58
N SER A 5 -12.29 -17.19 -31.57
CA SER A 5 -12.10 -17.90 -30.33
C SER A 5 -10.71 -17.56 -29.77
N PRO A 6 -10.62 -16.80 -28.68
CA PRO A 6 -9.33 -16.50 -28.08
C PRO A 6 -8.70 -17.79 -27.60
N ASN A 7 -7.43 -17.99 -27.91
CA ASN A 7 -6.70 -19.13 -27.37
C ASN A 7 -6.59 -18.95 -25.84
N LEU A 8 -7.39 -19.72 -25.09
CA LEU A 8 -7.45 -19.63 -23.63
C LEU A 8 -6.07 -19.73 -22.97
N VAL A 9 -5.16 -20.49 -23.57
CA VAL A 9 -3.78 -20.60 -23.08
C VAL A 9 -3.06 -19.25 -23.18
N LEU A 10 -3.18 -18.55 -24.31
CA LEU A 10 -2.58 -17.22 -24.46
C LEU A 10 -3.19 -16.20 -23.50
N VAL A 11 -4.50 -16.25 -23.30
CA VAL A 11 -5.17 -15.38 -22.31
C VAL A 11 -4.65 -15.67 -20.90
N ALA A 12 -4.53 -16.94 -20.52
CA ALA A 12 -3.97 -17.32 -19.21
C ALA A 12 -2.52 -16.83 -19.03
N VAL A 13 -1.69 -16.97 -20.07
CA VAL A 13 -0.31 -16.46 -20.04
C VAL A 13 -0.28 -14.94 -19.87
N ILE A 14 -1.12 -14.20 -20.57
CA ILE A 14 -1.21 -12.74 -20.43
C ILE A 14 -1.60 -12.37 -19.00
N VAL A 15 -2.60 -13.01 -18.42
CA VAL A 15 -3.04 -12.76 -17.04
C VAL A 15 -1.89 -12.96 -16.05
N VAL A 16 -1.14 -14.06 -16.20
CA VAL A 16 0.02 -14.32 -15.34
C VAL A 16 1.10 -13.26 -15.51
N LEU A 17 1.45 -12.88 -16.76
CA LEU A 17 2.46 -11.87 -17.04
C LEU A 17 2.05 -10.48 -16.51
N VAL A 18 0.78 -10.11 -16.67
CA VAL A 18 0.27 -8.82 -16.16
C VAL A 18 0.28 -8.82 -14.64
N THR A 19 -0.21 -9.86 -14.01
CA THR A 19 -0.28 -9.96 -12.53
C THR A 19 1.13 -9.90 -11.92
N ALA A 20 2.05 -10.73 -12.42
CA ALA A 20 3.42 -10.73 -11.97
C ALA A 20 4.14 -9.42 -12.27
N GLY A 21 3.89 -8.84 -13.45
CA GLY A 21 4.46 -7.57 -13.87
C GLY A 21 4.03 -6.41 -12.98
N VAL A 22 2.74 -6.29 -12.70
CA VAL A 22 2.20 -5.27 -11.79
C VAL A 22 2.77 -5.45 -10.38
N TYR A 23 2.79 -6.67 -9.86
CA TYR A 23 3.37 -6.95 -8.56
C TYR A 23 4.83 -6.49 -8.46
N LEU A 24 5.66 -6.81 -9.46
CA LEU A 24 7.07 -6.45 -9.45
C LEU A 24 7.32 -4.95 -9.66
N VAL A 25 6.46 -4.25 -10.41
CA VAL A 25 6.58 -2.79 -10.60
C VAL A 25 6.27 -2.02 -9.32
N LEU A 26 5.44 -2.56 -8.43
CA LEU A 26 5.10 -1.94 -7.14
C LEU A 26 6.18 -2.19 -6.06
N GLU A 27 7.19 -2.98 -6.36
CA GLU A 27 8.32 -3.23 -5.45
C GLU A 27 9.31 -2.05 -5.44
N ARG A 28 10.05 -1.90 -4.36
CA ARG A 28 11.01 -0.80 -4.18
C ARG A 28 12.41 -1.12 -4.73
N SER A 29 12.62 -2.27 -5.33
CA SER A 29 13.88 -2.70 -5.91
C SER A 29 13.91 -2.36 -7.40
N LEU A 30 14.96 -1.65 -7.85
CA LEU A 30 15.13 -1.27 -9.27
C LEU A 30 15.14 -2.47 -10.20
N THR A 31 15.80 -3.56 -9.79
CA THR A 31 15.86 -4.80 -10.58
C THR A 31 14.48 -5.43 -10.72
N ARG A 32 13.66 -5.46 -9.66
CA ARG A 32 12.31 -6.01 -9.70
C ARG A 32 11.39 -5.17 -10.56
N VAL A 33 11.46 -3.84 -10.43
CA VAL A 33 10.71 -2.91 -11.30
C VAL A 33 11.07 -3.13 -12.75
N LEU A 34 12.36 -3.28 -13.09
CA LEU A 34 12.80 -3.53 -14.46
C LEU A 34 12.21 -4.85 -15.01
N ILE A 35 12.26 -5.92 -14.24
CA ILE A 35 11.66 -7.21 -14.64
C ILE A 35 10.16 -7.06 -14.80
N GLY A 36 9.49 -6.33 -13.91
CA GLY A 36 8.05 -6.04 -14.01
C GLY A 36 7.67 -5.34 -15.31
N VAL A 37 8.43 -4.31 -15.71
CA VAL A 37 8.22 -3.58 -16.97
C VAL A 37 8.42 -4.49 -18.18
N ILE A 38 9.42 -5.37 -18.16
CA ILE A 38 9.65 -6.37 -19.22
C ILE A 38 8.46 -7.33 -19.34
N LEU A 39 7.93 -7.84 -18.23
CA LEU A 39 6.78 -8.74 -18.22
C LEU A 39 5.53 -8.05 -18.78
N LEU A 40 5.25 -6.81 -18.38
CA LEU A 40 4.13 -6.01 -18.90
C LEU A 40 4.26 -5.75 -20.40
N GLY A 41 5.47 -5.41 -20.87
CA GLY A 41 5.74 -5.22 -22.29
C GLY A 41 5.49 -6.49 -23.12
N ASN A 42 5.90 -7.65 -22.61
CA ASN A 42 5.62 -8.94 -23.27
C ASN A 42 4.13 -9.28 -23.24
N ALA A 43 3.39 -8.97 -22.17
CA ALA A 43 1.96 -9.15 -22.13
C ALA A 43 1.25 -8.28 -23.18
N ALA A 44 1.66 -7.02 -23.34
CA ALA A 44 1.14 -6.13 -24.37
C ALA A 44 1.42 -6.67 -25.79
N ASN A 45 2.62 -7.20 -26.04
CA ASN A 45 2.96 -7.82 -27.33
C ASN A 45 2.07 -9.03 -27.63
N LEU A 46 1.76 -9.86 -26.62
CA LEU A 46 0.82 -10.99 -26.80
C LEU A 46 -0.62 -10.50 -27.07
N LEU A 47 -1.05 -9.40 -26.45
CA LEU A 47 -2.34 -8.78 -26.76
C LEU A 47 -2.43 -8.32 -28.22
N PHE A 48 -1.38 -7.70 -28.75
CA PHE A 48 -1.30 -7.32 -30.16
C PHE A 48 -1.39 -8.53 -31.09
N LEU A 49 -0.74 -9.66 -30.75
CA LEU A 49 -0.84 -10.89 -31.53
C LEU A 49 -2.25 -11.49 -31.51
N ILE A 50 -2.95 -11.45 -30.38
CA ILE A 50 -4.34 -11.90 -30.29
C ILE A 50 -5.26 -10.96 -31.08
N ALA A 51 -5.05 -9.64 -31.00
CA ALA A 51 -5.83 -8.64 -31.73
C ALA A 51 -5.66 -8.77 -33.26
N GLY A 52 -4.54 -9.33 -33.74
CA GLY A 52 -4.29 -9.64 -35.14
C GLY A 52 -5.18 -10.75 -35.73
N GLY A 53 -5.99 -11.38 -34.87
CA GLY A 53 -7.00 -12.35 -35.31
C GLY A 53 -6.46 -13.77 -35.48
N ARG A 54 -6.92 -14.45 -36.53
CA ARG A 54 -6.66 -15.88 -36.77
C ARG A 54 -5.20 -16.15 -37.12
N ALA A 55 -4.62 -17.17 -36.51
CA ALA A 55 -3.35 -17.70 -36.99
C ALA A 55 -3.47 -18.21 -38.41
N GLY A 56 -2.60 -17.75 -39.27
CA GLY A 56 -2.55 -18.12 -40.68
C GLY A 56 -1.15 -18.48 -41.15
N ARG A 57 -0.98 -18.66 -42.45
CA ARG A 57 0.34 -18.86 -43.05
C ARG A 57 1.18 -17.59 -42.97
N PRO A 58 2.51 -17.71 -43.02
CA PRO A 58 3.38 -16.54 -43.02
C PRO A 58 3.01 -15.55 -44.16
N PRO A 59 2.96 -14.25 -43.87
CA PRO A 59 2.60 -13.24 -44.86
C PRO A 59 3.79 -12.93 -45.79
N ILE A 60 4.13 -13.90 -46.66
CA ILE A 60 5.23 -13.84 -47.60
C ILE A 60 4.63 -13.77 -49.00
N VAL A 61 5.09 -12.79 -49.80
CA VAL A 61 4.67 -12.60 -51.21
C VAL A 61 4.95 -13.86 -52.02
N GLY A 62 3.92 -14.42 -52.62
CA GLY A 62 3.99 -15.65 -53.42
C GLY A 62 3.98 -16.96 -52.63
N GLY A 63 3.86 -16.92 -51.29
CA GLY A 63 3.87 -18.12 -50.45
C GLY A 63 2.52 -18.80 -50.27
N ALA A 64 1.44 -18.05 -50.24
CA ALA A 64 0.06 -18.53 -50.08
C ALA A 64 -0.96 -17.49 -50.54
N PRO A 65 -2.22 -17.85 -50.83
CA PRO A 65 -3.31 -16.93 -51.03
C PRO A 65 -3.45 -15.95 -49.86
N VAL A 66 -3.82 -14.70 -50.11
CA VAL A 66 -3.94 -13.66 -49.08
C VAL A 66 -4.94 -14.05 -47.99
N GLU A 67 -5.97 -14.79 -48.32
CA GLU A 67 -7.03 -15.22 -47.42
C GLU A 67 -6.54 -16.29 -46.37
N GLU A 68 -5.42 -16.95 -46.67
CA GLU A 68 -4.80 -17.94 -45.78
C GLU A 68 -3.67 -17.33 -44.97
N GLN A 69 -3.24 -16.12 -45.23
CA GLN A 69 -2.14 -15.46 -44.52
C GLN A 69 -2.64 -14.83 -43.21
N ALA A 70 -1.77 -14.83 -42.19
CA ALA A 70 -1.98 -14.03 -40.98
C ALA A 70 -1.78 -12.54 -41.30
N ASP A 71 -2.41 -11.66 -40.51
CA ASP A 71 -2.21 -10.22 -40.65
C ASP A 71 -0.74 -9.84 -40.36
N PRO A 72 -0.02 -9.25 -41.32
CA PRO A 72 1.37 -8.85 -41.14
C PRO A 72 1.53 -7.63 -40.21
N LEU A 73 0.50 -6.82 -40.02
CA LEU A 73 0.58 -5.53 -39.36
C LEU A 73 0.87 -5.71 -37.85
N PRO A 74 0.13 -6.53 -37.11
CA PRO A 74 0.44 -6.81 -35.70
C PRO A 74 1.82 -7.45 -35.51
N GLN A 75 2.25 -8.31 -36.44
CA GLN A 75 3.58 -8.95 -36.35
C GLN A 75 4.70 -7.93 -36.52
N ALA A 76 4.58 -7.00 -37.47
CA ALA A 76 5.55 -5.92 -37.66
C ALA A 76 5.59 -4.96 -36.46
N MET A 77 4.42 -4.62 -35.89
CA MET A 77 4.32 -3.78 -34.68
C MET A 77 4.97 -4.44 -33.48
N VAL A 78 4.72 -5.72 -33.24
CA VAL A 78 5.35 -6.48 -32.15
C VAL A 78 6.86 -6.59 -32.33
N LEU A 79 7.34 -6.84 -33.55
CA LEU A 79 8.77 -6.86 -33.82
C LEU A 79 9.43 -5.52 -33.47
N THR A 80 8.84 -4.42 -33.91
CA THR A 80 9.32 -3.07 -33.61
C THR A 80 9.31 -2.81 -32.09
N ALA A 81 8.24 -3.17 -31.40
CA ALA A 81 8.12 -3.04 -29.95
C ALA A 81 9.20 -3.83 -29.21
N ILE A 82 9.49 -5.06 -29.64
CA ILE A 82 10.55 -5.90 -29.05
C ILE A 82 11.92 -5.23 -29.18
N VAL A 83 12.25 -4.68 -30.35
CA VAL A 83 13.54 -4.01 -30.58
C VAL A 83 13.69 -2.75 -29.71
N ILE A 84 12.66 -1.94 -29.63
CA ILE A 84 12.64 -0.74 -28.76
C ILE A 84 12.76 -1.14 -27.30
N THR A 85 11.98 -2.12 -26.87
CA THR A 85 12.01 -2.61 -25.48
C THR A 85 13.37 -3.19 -25.12
N LEU A 86 14.03 -3.92 -26.03
CA LEU A 86 15.37 -4.44 -25.80
C LEU A 86 16.39 -3.32 -25.56
N ALA A 87 16.38 -2.29 -26.41
CA ALA A 87 17.29 -1.15 -26.28
C ALA A 87 17.05 -0.39 -24.97
N THR A 88 15.78 -0.11 -24.64
CA THR A 88 15.39 0.57 -23.40
C THR A 88 15.77 -0.25 -22.17
N THR A 89 15.52 -1.57 -22.20
CA THR A 89 15.86 -2.49 -21.10
C THR A 89 17.39 -2.51 -20.88
N ALA A 90 18.19 -2.60 -21.94
CA ALA A 90 19.64 -2.58 -21.82
C ALA A 90 20.14 -1.27 -21.19
N PHE A 91 19.56 -0.14 -21.58
CA PHE A 91 19.89 1.16 -21.01
C PHE A 91 19.55 1.25 -19.52
N VAL A 92 18.32 0.87 -19.14
CA VAL A 92 17.87 0.92 -17.73
C VAL A 92 18.66 -0.06 -16.88
N LEU A 93 19.00 -1.25 -17.41
CA LEU A 93 19.85 -2.22 -16.71
C LEU A 93 21.26 -1.67 -16.47
N ALA A 94 21.84 -0.96 -17.44
CA ALA A 94 23.13 -0.31 -17.27
C ALA A 94 23.09 0.77 -16.18
N MET A 95 21.99 1.55 -16.11
CA MET A 95 21.78 2.53 -15.05
C MET A 95 21.61 1.87 -13.68
N ALA A 96 20.80 0.82 -13.58
CA ALA A 96 20.61 0.06 -12.35
C ALA A 96 21.92 -0.54 -11.86
N TYR A 97 22.74 -1.12 -12.77
CA TYR A 97 24.05 -1.64 -12.44
C TYR A 97 25.01 -0.56 -11.93
N ARG A 98 25.01 0.63 -12.55
CA ARG A 98 25.83 1.75 -12.11
C ARG A 98 25.36 2.26 -10.73
N SER A 99 24.06 2.35 -10.50
CA SER A 99 23.49 2.70 -9.19
C SER A 99 23.95 1.71 -8.11
N TRP A 100 23.87 0.42 -8.41
CA TRP A 100 24.35 -0.63 -7.50
C TRP A 100 25.85 -0.52 -7.20
N GLN A 101 26.68 -0.19 -8.21
CA GLN A 101 28.12 0.01 -7.98
C GLN A 101 28.40 1.15 -7.00
N LEU A 102 27.62 2.22 -7.05
CA LEU A 102 27.81 3.41 -6.21
C LEU A 102 27.27 3.21 -4.79
N HIS A 103 26.11 2.61 -4.65
CA HIS A 103 25.37 2.53 -3.38
C HIS A 103 25.44 1.15 -2.72
N ARG A 104 25.84 0.10 -3.45
CA ARG A 104 25.91 -1.30 -2.98
C ARG A 104 24.57 -1.90 -2.54
N HIS A 105 23.46 -1.28 -2.89
CA HIS A 105 22.09 -1.80 -2.68
C HIS A 105 21.23 -1.49 -3.90
N ASP A 106 20.17 -2.29 -4.09
CA ASP A 106 19.23 -2.23 -5.21
C ASP A 106 17.92 -1.51 -4.85
N GLU A 107 17.80 -1.05 -3.62
CA GLU A 107 16.60 -0.34 -3.15
C GLU A 107 16.66 1.14 -3.49
N VAL A 108 15.52 1.69 -3.90
CA VAL A 108 15.33 3.14 -4.05
C VAL A 108 15.33 3.74 -2.65
N GLN A 109 16.34 4.54 -2.34
CA GLN A 109 16.42 5.24 -1.07
C GLN A 109 15.37 6.36 -1.00
N ASP A 110 14.73 6.47 0.15
CA ASP A 110 13.93 7.65 0.46
C ASP A 110 14.85 8.87 0.54
N ASP A 111 14.44 9.96 -0.06
CA ASP A 111 15.15 11.22 0.02
C ASP A 111 15.32 11.64 1.51
N ILE A 112 16.47 12.26 1.80
CA ILE A 112 16.75 12.75 3.16
C ILE A 112 15.71 13.78 3.59
N GLU A 113 15.22 14.57 2.63
CA GLU A 113 14.20 15.57 2.87
C GLU A 113 12.83 14.95 3.15
N ASP A 114 12.45 13.90 2.42
CA ASP A 114 11.21 13.14 2.69
C ASP A 114 11.22 12.53 4.10
N ARG A 115 12.37 12.00 4.54
CA ARG A 115 12.51 11.48 5.92
C ARG A 115 12.41 12.58 6.95
N ARG A 116 12.88 13.79 6.64
CA ARG A 116 12.79 14.95 7.51
C ARG A 116 11.35 15.42 7.64
N ILE A 117 10.64 15.53 6.51
CA ILE A 117 9.22 15.89 6.46
C ILE A 117 8.38 14.89 7.24
N ALA A 118 8.59 13.59 7.01
CA ALA A 118 7.88 12.53 7.74
C ALA A 118 8.11 12.59 9.26
N ARG A 119 9.34 12.94 9.70
CA ARG A 119 9.65 13.12 11.13
C ARG A 119 8.98 14.35 11.71
N LEU A 120 8.89 15.44 10.95
CA LEU A 120 8.22 16.67 11.39
C LEU A 120 6.71 16.41 11.51
N ALA A 121 6.09 15.79 10.52
CA ALA A 121 4.67 15.41 10.55
C ALA A 121 4.34 14.52 11.76
N ALA A 122 5.15 13.49 12.02
CA ALA A 122 4.98 12.62 13.18
C ALA A 122 5.19 13.32 14.54
N ARG A 123 5.91 14.44 14.58
CA ARG A 123 6.03 15.26 15.79
C ARG A 123 4.83 16.17 15.98
N ASP A 124 4.32 16.76 14.88
CA ASP A 124 3.13 17.61 14.93
C ASP A 124 1.88 16.79 15.32
N GLU A 125 1.74 15.55 14.81
CA GLU A 125 0.67 14.64 15.24
C GLU A 125 0.73 14.37 16.75
N ARG A 126 1.90 14.06 17.29
CA ARG A 126 2.05 13.80 18.73
C ARG A 126 1.78 15.06 19.56
N ALA A 127 2.24 16.23 19.10
CA ALA A 127 1.99 17.47 19.81
C ALA A 127 0.50 17.83 19.85
N THR A 128 -0.27 17.51 18.80
CA THR A 128 -1.73 17.70 18.79
C THR A 128 -2.44 16.68 19.68
N GLU A 129 -2.01 15.41 19.68
CA GLU A 129 -2.56 14.38 20.58
C GLU A 129 -2.31 14.73 22.07
N ASP A 130 -1.09 15.21 22.39
CA ASP A 130 -0.75 15.63 23.75
C ASP A 130 -1.58 16.85 24.20
N ALA A 131 -1.79 17.83 23.32
CA ALA A 131 -2.62 19.02 23.59
C ALA A 131 -4.09 18.65 23.80
N ASP A 132 -4.66 17.78 22.95
CA ASP A 132 -6.04 17.30 23.08
C ASP A 132 -6.25 16.50 24.40
N THR A 133 -5.18 15.83 24.87
CA THR A 133 -5.22 15.05 26.11
C THR A 133 -5.15 15.97 27.35
N GLU A 134 -4.31 17.03 27.32
CA GLU A 134 -4.23 18.03 28.37
C GLU A 134 -5.56 18.79 28.53
N ASP A 135 -6.15 19.25 27.41
CA ASP A 135 -7.48 19.93 27.43
C ASP A 135 -8.58 19.01 27.99
N THR A 136 -8.52 17.72 27.73
CA THR A 136 -9.49 16.75 28.26
C THR A 136 -9.30 16.52 29.76
N ILE A 137 -8.07 16.50 30.27
CA ILE A 137 -7.77 16.33 31.69
C ILE A 137 -8.21 17.59 32.46
N ASP A 138 -7.92 18.78 31.95
CA ASP A 138 -8.30 20.04 32.60
C ASP A 138 -9.84 20.16 32.70
N THR A 139 -10.60 19.77 31.67
CA THR A 139 -12.06 19.78 31.72
C THR A 139 -12.64 18.76 32.70
N LEU A 140 -12.01 17.59 32.85
CA LEU A 140 -12.43 16.58 33.83
C LEU A 140 -12.13 17.00 35.26
N ASP A 141 -11.02 17.70 35.50
CA ASP A 141 -10.64 18.24 36.81
C ASP A 141 -11.56 19.42 37.21
N GLU A 142 -11.95 20.29 36.27
CA GLU A 142 -12.95 21.33 36.53
C GLU A 142 -14.33 20.73 36.88
N GLN A 143 -14.80 19.71 36.15
CA GLN A 143 -16.07 19.03 36.44
C GLN A 143 -16.02 18.28 37.79
N ALA A 144 -14.87 17.70 38.16
CA ALA A 144 -14.69 17.04 39.47
C ALA A 144 -14.66 18.06 40.63
N ALA A 145 -14.18 19.29 40.39
CA ALA A 145 -14.20 20.36 41.37
C ALA A 145 -15.61 20.91 41.58
N GLU A 146 -16.40 21.13 40.51
CA GLU A 146 -17.78 21.56 40.58
C GLU A 146 -18.65 20.55 41.33
N THR A 147 -18.51 19.24 41.07
CA THR A 147 -19.24 18.20 41.78
C THR A 147 -18.90 18.08 43.27
N ARG A 148 -17.71 18.48 43.68
CA ARG A 148 -17.31 18.52 45.09
C ARG A 148 -17.93 19.70 45.83
N ASP A 149 -18.04 20.83 45.19
CA ASP A 149 -18.65 22.04 45.77
C ASP A 149 -20.17 21.84 46.00
N GLU A 150 -20.86 21.17 45.06
CA GLU A 150 -22.28 20.85 45.21
C GLU A 150 -22.60 19.81 46.31
N THR A 151 -21.61 18.98 46.71
CA THR A 151 -21.81 17.99 47.79
C THR A 151 -21.46 18.49 49.17
N ASP A 152 -20.69 19.63 49.27
CA ASP A 152 -20.31 20.20 50.59
C ASP A 152 -21.42 21.05 51.21
N ASP A 153 -22.43 21.53 50.45
CA ASP A 153 -23.56 22.30 50.93
C ASP A 153 -24.65 21.44 51.62
N GLY A 154 -24.48 20.12 51.73
CA GLY A 154 -25.50 19.19 52.23
C GLY A 154 -25.16 18.48 53.57
N GLU A 155 -23.99 18.67 54.16
CA GLU A 155 -23.52 17.84 55.32
C GLU A 155 -23.29 18.66 56.58
N ASP A 156 -24.27 19.46 57.00
CA ASP A 156 -24.31 20.06 58.35
C ASP A 156 -25.43 19.46 59.18
N ALA A 157 -25.40 18.16 59.42
CA ALA A 157 -26.15 17.48 60.49
C ALA A 157 -25.43 16.19 60.92
N LEU A 158 -24.28 16.31 61.58
CA LEU A 158 -23.76 15.23 62.42
C LEU A 158 -24.68 15.06 63.63
N PRO A 159 -25.20 13.85 63.91
CA PRO A 159 -25.91 13.57 65.18
C PRO A 159 -24.93 13.68 66.35
N PRO A 160 -25.37 14.15 67.54
CA PRO A 160 -24.48 14.36 68.66
C PRO A 160 -23.83 13.06 69.10
N THR A 161 -22.51 13.08 69.22
CA THR A 161 -21.72 11.99 69.80
C THR A 161 -22.18 11.68 71.24
N PRO A 162 -22.43 10.41 71.60
CA PRO A 162 -22.75 10.05 72.97
C PRO A 162 -21.55 10.25 73.89
N ASP A 163 -21.80 10.89 75.04
CA ASP A 163 -20.82 11.21 76.10
C ASP A 163 -20.21 9.92 76.69
N PRO A 164 -18.84 9.81 76.73
CA PRO A 164 -18.16 8.61 77.14
C PRO A 164 -18.03 8.43 78.70
N LEU A 165 -18.78 9.22 79.50
CA LEU A 165 -18.66 9.23 80.94
C LEU A 165 -19.96 8.88 81.70
N HIS A 166 -20.52 7.68 81.44
CA HIS A 166 -21.42 7.08 82.39
C HIS A 166 -21.01 5.61 82.65
N PRO A 167 -20.37 5.27 83.79
CA PRO A 167 -20.08 3.89 84.16
C PRO A 167 -21.37 3.20 84.50
N ALA A 168 -21.81 2.27 83.66
CA ALA A 168 -22.89 1.36 84.01
C ALA A 168 -22.44 0.45 85.13
N ASP A 169 -23.19 0.54 86.24
CA ASP A 169 -23.13 -0.27 87.45
C ASP A 169 -23.10 -1.77 87.12
N LYS A 170 -22.24 -2.44 87.88
CA LYS A 170 -22.25 -3.86 88.14
C LYS A 170 -23.38 -4.17 89.11
N GLU A 171 -24.10 -5.18 88.82
CA GLU A 171 -24.85 -6.13 89.73
C GLU A 171 -25.98 -6.70 88.86
N ASP A 172 -26.37 -7.94 88.84
CA ASP A 172 -26.22 -9.07 89.76
C ASP A 172 -26.53 -10.36 88.95
N ARG A 173 -25.77 -11.39 89.22
CA ARG A 173 -26.08 -12.76 89.60
C ARG A 173 -27.49 -13.30 89.34
N ALA A 174 -27.61 -14.34 88.54
CA ALA A 174 -27.99 -15.70 88.94
C ALA A 174 -27.85 -16.61 87.69
#